data_e8373b4da924be39013d3a63c7874593
#
_entry.id   e8373b4da924be39013d3a63c7874593
#
_cell.length_a   1.000
_cell.length_b   1.000
_cell.length_c   1.000
_cell.angle_alpha   90.00
_cell.angle_beta   90.00
_cell.angle_gamma   90.00
#
_symmetry.space_group_name_H-M   'P 1'
#
loop_
_entity.id
_entity.type
_entity.pdbx_description
1 polymer ?
#
loop_
_entity_poly.entity_id
_entity_poly.type
_entity_poly.pdbx_seq_one_letter_code
_entity_poly.pdbx_strand_id
1 'polypeptide(L)'
;PSRMPHTRDIRFISSSDGVQLATARYGTGPTLIKAATWLTHVERVAPGSVQEALIGEFAPSHTSEEYDTRGCGLSQRRVDDISFEAWLRDLEAVADAHGKAPFALLGFTCGAGVAVEYAARHPERVRELILFGGFATSYHSTSCPDPAVRREGDLMVELAAVGWGNSSPAFRQVFAARFLPDATPAEWQAFDELQRNTATPDVTVRYLRTLYGMNVKQAAAQVRCPTLVLHPKDDQMVPFEQGRRLASLIPGARFVPLEGRNHIPFPHEPAWEAFVRETRAFLHGPPASSDAPAPSHLTARQSEVLRRIAFGESDKQIAAAL
;
A
#
# COMPACT_ATOMS: atom_id res chain seq x y z
N PRO A 1 -25.28 -12.92 10.60
CA PRO A 1 -24.36 -11.84 10.92
C PRO A 1 -23.13 -12.47 11.53
N SER A 2 -22.05 -12.58 10.75
CA SER A 2 -20.76 -13.03 11.28
C SER A 2 -20.29 -11.96 12.28
N ARG A 3 -20.25 -12.33 13.56
CA ARG A 3 -19.61 -11.49 14.57
C ARG A 3 -18.11 -11.49 14.21
N MET A 4 -17.54 -10.31 14.03
CA MET A 4 -16.10 -10.13 13.96
C MET A 4 -15.47 -10.93 15.12
N PRO A 5 -14.56 -11.88 14.85
CA PRO A 5 -14.04 -12.80 15.87
C PRO A 5 -13.12 -12.11 16.90
N HIS A 6 -12.81 -10.83 16.71
CA HIS A 6 -11.89 -10.07 17.56
C HIS A 6 -12.50 -8.76 18.03
N THR A 7 -12.26 -8.41 19.31
CA THR A 7 -12.66 -7.11 19.87
C THR A 7 -11.87 -6.02 19.15
N ARG A 8 -12.58 -5.08 18.58
CA ARG A 8 -12.02 -3.88 17.96
C ARG A 8 -11.85 -2.79 19.01
N ASP A 9 -10.63 -2.30 19.17
CA ASP A 9 -10.31 -1.17 20.04
C ASP A 9 -10.00 0.05 19.15
N ILE A 10 -10.97 0.96 19.02
CA ILE A 10 -10.80 2.21 18.25
C ILE A 10 -10.31 3.30 19.20
N ARG A 11 -9.22 3.97 18.80
CA ARG A 11 -8.60 5.06 19.51
C ARG A 11 -8.35 6.25 18.61
N PHE A 12 -8.11 7.41 19.24
CA PHE A 12 -7.71 8.61 18.53
C PHE A 12 -6.33 9.04 19.03
N ILE A 13 -5.44 9.31 18.09
CA ILE A 13 -4.08 9.79 18.35
C ILE A 13 -3.83 11.08 17.58
N SER A 14 -2.86 11.87 17.99
CA SER A 14 -2.49 13.10 17.28
C SER A 14 -1.22 12.88 16.48
N SER A 15 -1.24 13.23 15.21
CA SER A 15 -0.03 13.40 14.40
C SER A 15 0.79 14.60 14.90
N SER A 16 2.06 14.70 14.55
CA SER A 16 2.97 15.75 15.02
C SER A 16 2.54 17.17 14.62
N ASP A 17 1.69 17.29 13.59
CA ASP A 17 1.07 18.55 13.16
C ASP A 17 -0.33 18.80 13.76
N GLY A 18 -0.72 17.99 14.75
CA GLY A 18 -1.97 18.14 15.50
C GLY A 18 -3.21 17.50 14.88
N VAL A 19 -3.08 16.86 13.71
CA VAL A 19 -4.22 16.17 13.06
C VAL A 19 -4.61 14.94 13.87
N GLN A 20 -5.90 14.80 14.16
CA GLN A 20 -6.45 13.64 14.88
C GLN A 20 -6.66 12.47 13.94
N LEU A 21 -6.06 11.32 14.25
CA LEU A 21 -6.13 10.08 13.50
C LEU A 21 -6.93 9.04 14.27
N ALA A 22 -7.86 8.38 13.62
CA ALA A 22 -8.55 7.22 14.16
C ALA A 22 -7.75 5.96 13.85
N THR A 23 -7.46 5.17 14.87
CA THR A 23 -6.79 3.87 14.74
C THR A 23 -7.71 2.76 15.23
N ALA A 24 -7.52 1.54 14.72
CA ALA A 24 -8.23 0.35 15.17
C ALA A 24 -7.23 -0.78 15.40
N ARG A 25 -7.29 -1.35 16.60
CA ARG A 25 -6.42 -2.44 17.04
C ARG A 25 -7.19 -3.74 17.21
N TYR A 26 -6.57 -4.84 16.79
CA TYR A 26 -7.14 -6.18 16.84
C TYR A 26 -6.07 -7.19 17.29
N GLY A 27 -6.51 -8.24 17.98
CA GLY A 27 -5.65 -9.36 18.33
C GLY A 27 -4.58 -9.05 19.38
N THR A 28 -3.66 -10.00 19.52
CA THR A 28 -2.53 -9.94 20.49
C THR A 28 -1.31 -10.62 19.90
N GLY A 29 -0.12 -10.18 20.29
CA GLY A 29 1.16 -10.71 19.81
C GLY A 29 2.08 -9.64 19.26
N PRO A 30 3.09 -10.00 18.44
CA PRO A 30 3.96 -9.04 17.78
C PRO A 30 3.16 -8.02 16.95
N THR A 31 3.61 -6.78 16.94
CA THR A 31 2.89 -5.72 16.22
C THR A 31 3.04 -5.85 14.70
N LEU A 32 1.91 -5.75 14.00
CA LEU A 32 1.79 -5.61 12.54
C LEU A 32 0.99 -4.34 12.24
N ILE A 33 1.65 -3.32 11.72
CA ILE A 33 0.99 -2.07 11.31
C ILE A 33 0.70 -2.12 9.81
N LYS A 34 -0.53 -1.83 9.43
CA LYS A 34 -0.90 -1.61 8.02
C LYS A 34 -0.89 -0.11 7.72
N ALA A 35 0.06 0.32 6.89
CA ALA A 35 0.07 1.68 6.38
C ALA A 35 -1.25 2.00 5.67
N ALA A 36 -1.87 3.13 6.01
CA ALA A 36 -3.16 3.50 5.47
C ALA A 36 -3.10 3.72 3.96
N THR A 37 -4.19 3.35 3.31
CA THR A 37 -4.49 3.70 1.93
C THR A 37 -5.56 4.78 1.90
N TRP A 38 -5.91 5.29 0.73
CA TRP A 38 -6.88 6.38 0.59
C TRP A 38 -8.35 6.00 0.82
N LEU A 39 -8.67 4.71 0.80
CA LEU A 39 -10.02 4.20 1.01
C LEU A 39 -10.07 3.36 2.30
N THR A 40 -9.84 4.00 3.44
CA THR A 40 -9.91 3.36 4.74
C THR A 40 -11.06 3.92 5.58
N HIS A 41 -11.69 3.05 6.36
CA HIS A 41 -12.68 3.41 7.35
C HIS A 41 -12.66 2.37 8.48
N VAL A 42 -11.89 2.65 9.53
CA VAL A 42 -11.66 1.69 10.63
C VAL A 42 -12.94 1.24 11.35
N GLU A 43 -14.03 2.03 11.27
CA GLU A 43 -15.32 1.64 11.84
C GLU A 43 -16.16 0.77 10.89
N ARG A 44 -16.01 0.96 9.58
CA ARG A 44 -16.89 0.35 8.56
C ARG A 44 -16.21 -0.83 7.86
N VAL A 45 -15.99 -1.89 8.62
CA VAL A 45 -15.51 -3.16 8.08
C VAL A 45 -16.71 -3.95 7.58
N ALA A 46 -16.87 -4.01 6.27
CA ALA A 46 -17.98 -4.75 5.67
C ALA A 46 -17.75 -6.27 5.76
N PRO A 47 -18.81 -7.07 6.02
CA PRO A 47 -18.71 -8.52 5.95
C PRO A 47 -18.24 -9.00 4.57
N GLY A 48 -17.30 -9.95 4.54
CA GLY A 48 -16.67 -10.46 3.32
C GLY A 48 -15.66 -9.53 2.67
N SER A 49 -15.38 -8.37 3.28
CA SER A 49 -14.38 -7.43 2.76
C SER A 49 -12.96 -7.95 2.95
N VAL A 50 -12.04 -7.47 2.12
CA VAL A 50 -10.60 -7.72 2.27
C VAL A 50 -10.10 -7.26 3.64
N GLN A 51 -10.64 -6.17 4.19
CA GLN A 51 -10.27 -5.69 5.51
C GLN A 51 -10.69 -6.67 6.61
N GLU A 52 -11.93 -7.19 6.57
CA GLU A 52 -12.37 -8.23 7.51
C GLU A 52 -11.47 -9.48 7.42
N ALA A 53 -11.15 -9.90 6.20
CA ALA A 53 -10.30 -11.03 5.97
C ALA A 53 -8.86 -10.81 6.49
N LEU A 54 -8.26 -9.65 6.26
CA LEU A 54 -6.94 -9.29 6.81
C LEU A 54 -6.92 -9.38 8.34
N ILE A 55 -7.96 -8.85 8.99
CA ILE A 55 -8.10 -8.93 10.45
C ILE A 55 -8.21 -10.40 10.89
N GLY A 56 -9.06 -11.20 10.23
CA GLY A 56 -9.22 -12.62 10.52
C GLY A 56 -7.95 -13.44 10.36
N GLU A 57 -7.10 -13.08 9.39
CA GLU A 57 -5.86 -13.78 9.10
C GLU A 57 -4.72 -13.45 10.07
N PHE A 58 -4.60 -12.20 10.50
CA PHE A 58 -3.42 -11.76 11.26
C PHE A 58 -3.69 -11.51 12.74
N ALA A 59 -4.90 -11.08 13.15
CA ALA A 59 -5.21 -10.86 14.56
C ALA A 59 -5.08 -12.08 15.48
N PRO A 60 -5.23 -13.35 15.02
CA PRO A 60 -4.96 -14.51 15.88
C PRO A 60 -3.52 -14.63 16.37
N SER A 61 -2.55 -14.07 15.64
CA SER A 61 -1.11 -14.22 15.92
C SER A 61 -0.36 -12.90 16.09
N HIS A 62 -1.00 -11.77 15.75
CA HIS A 62 -0.40 -10.43 15.81
C HIS A 62 -1.33 -9.41 16.46
N THR A 63 -0.75 -8.40 17.08
CA THR A 63 -1.45 -7.13 17.32
C THR A 63 -1.49 -6.39 16.00
N SER A 64 -2.62 -6.49 15.28
CA SER A 64 -2.83 -5.81 14.00
C SER A 64 -3.36 -4.41 14.24
N GLU A 65 -2.72 -3.40 13.68
CA GLU A 65 -3.14 -2.00 13.77
C GLU A 65 -3.38 -1.44 12.38
N GLU A 66 -4.56 -0.83 12.21
CA GLU A 66 -4.95 -0.05 11.04
C GLU A 66 -5.33 1.36 11.47
N TYR A 67 -5.29 2.31 10.55
CA TYR A 67 -5.74 3.67 10.80
C TYR A 67 -6.37 4.29 9.56
N ASP A 68 -7.23 5.26 9.79
CA ASP A 68 -7.75 6.11 8.73
C ASP A 68 -6.75 7.24 8.48
N THR A 69 -6.35 7.42 7.23
CA THR A 69 -5.52 8.57 6.85
C THR A 69 -6.28 9.89 7.08
N ARG A 70 -5.54 10.97 7.26
CA ARG A 70 -6.10 12.33 7.41
C ARG A 70 -7.09 12.66 6.29
N GLY A 71 -8.19 13.29 6.62
CA GLY A 71 -9.28 13.61 5.68
C GLY A 71 -10.25 12.46 5.43
N CYS A 72 -9.96 11.23 5.87
CA CYS A 72 -10.72 10.03 5.58
C CYS A 72 -11.33 9.40 6.84
N GLY A 73 -12.36 8.56 6.65
CA GLY A 73 -12.98 7.74 7.68
C GLY A 73 -13.39 8.50 8.92
N LEU A 74 -12.94 8.02 10.09
CA LEU A 74 -13.12 8.66 11.40
C LEU A 74 -12.02 9.65 11.76
N SER A 75 -10.93 9.72 11.00
CA SER A 75 -9.87 10.72 11.22
C SER A 75 -10.39 12.12 10.93
N GLN A 76 -9.67 13.14 11.40
CA GLN A 76 -10.03 14.54 11.17
C GLN A 76 -10.33 14.80 9.69
N ARG A 77 -11.57 15.20 9.38
CA ARG A 77 -12.09 15.32 8.00
C ARG A 77 -11.62 16.59 7.30
N ARG A 78 -11.46 17.68 8.04
CA ARG A 78 -10.98 18.97 7.49
C ARG A 78 -9.52 19.14 7.85
N VAL A 79 -8.66 19.03 6.85
CA VAL A 79 -7.21 19.12 6.98
C VAL A 79 -6.63 20.00 5.88
N ASP A 80 -5.63 20.77 6.22
CA ASP A 80 -4.99 21.72 5.28
C ASP A 80 -3.92 21.02 4.44
N ASP A 81 -3.23 20.01 5.00
CA ASP A 81 -2.14 19.29 4.34
C ASP A 81 -2.51 17.83 4.06
N ILE A 82 -2.51 17.45 2.77
CA ILE A 82 -2.64 16.08 2.26
C ILE A 82 -1.42 15.77 1.36
N SER A 83 -0.23 16.11 1.82
CA SER A 83 1.02 15.79 1.14
C SER A 83 1.50 14.38 1.48
N PHE A 84 2.47 13.88 0.72
CA PHE A 84 3.14 12.61 1.01
C PHE A 84 3.87 12.65 2.36
N GLU A 85 4.49 13.77 2.70
CA GLU A 85 5.12 13.98 4.01
C GLU A 85 4.08 13.98 5.15
N ALA A 86 2.87 14.47 4.90
CA ALA A 86 1.79 14.41 5.88
C ALA A 86 1.34 12.96 6.16
N TRP A 87 1.26 12.12 5.12
CA TRP A 87 0.96 10.69 5.30
C TRP A 87 2.06 9.95 6.05
N LEU A 88 3.31 10.34 5.84
CA LEU A 88 4.44 9.79 6.59
C LEU A 88 4.35 10.15 8.07
N ARG A 89 4.06 11.43 8.40
CA ARG A 89 3.81 11.86 9.78
C ARG A 89 2.66 11.10 10.44
N ASP A 90 1.61 10.76 9.68
CA ASP A 90 0.51 9.94 10.19
C ASP A 90 1.00 8.54 10.58
N LEU A 91 1.77 7.89 9.72
CA LEU A 91 2.35 6.58 10.03
C LEU A 91 3.34 6.65 11.20
N GLU A 92 4.15 7.71 11.29
CA GLU A 92 5.06 7.93 12.42
C GLU A 92 4.29 8.01 13.74
N ALA A 93 3.20 8.77 13.78
CA ALA A 93 2.35 8.89 14.99
C ALA A 93 1.73 7.54 15.39
N VAL A 94 1.26 6.76 14.42
CA VAL A 94 0.73 5.41 14.68
C VAL A 94 1.82 4.48 15.20
N ALA A 95 2.99 4.47 14.57
CA ALA A 95 4.12 3.66 15.00
C ALA A 95 4.60 4.03 16.42
N ASP A 96 4.65 5.33 16.75
CA ASP A 96 5.09 5.80 18.08
C ASP A 96 4.09 5.45 19.19
N ALA A 97 2.78 5.33 18.87
CA ALA A 97 1.77 4.86 19.81
C ALA A 97 1.98 3.40 20.28
N HIS A 98 2.80 2.61 19.55
CA HIS A 98 3.21 1.26 19.92
C HIS A 98 4.54 1.20 20.70
N GLY A 99 5.15 2.34 21.01
CA GLY A 99 6.45 2.41 21.67
C GLY A 99 7.62 2.25 20.70
N LYS A 100 8.79 1.84 21.18
CA LYS A 100 10.03 1.82 20.37
C LYS A 100 10.42 0.45 19.81
N ALA A 101 9.70 -0.61 20.16
CA ALA A 101 10.00 -1.96 19.66
C ALA A 101 9.79 -2.03 18.12
N PRO A 102 10.66 -2.76 17.40
CA PRO A 102 10.47 -2.99 15.98
C PRO A 102 9.18 -3.78 15.69
N PHE A 103 8.54 -3.48 14.56
CA PHE A 103 7.28 -4.09 14.15
C PHE A 103 7.31 -4.52 12.68
N ALA A 104 6.39 -5.38 12.28
CA ALA A 104 6.16 -5.69 10.88
C ALA A 104 5.29 -4.61 10.24
N LEU A 105 5.65 -4.16 9.03
CA LEU A 105 4.94 -3.10 8.30
C LEU A 105 4.36 -3.65 7.00
N LEU A 106 3.05 -3.50 6.82
CA LEU A 106 2.31 -3.93 5.65
C LEU A 106 1.82 -2.71 4.87
N GLY A 107 2.17 -2.62 3.60
CA GLY A 107 1.72 -1.57 2.70
C GLY A 107 0.99 -2.12 1.48
N PHE A 108 -0.25 -1.66 1.27
CA PHE A 108 -1.02 -1.92 0.06
C PHE A 108 -1.00 -0.69 -0.84
N THR A 109 -0.94 -0.87 -2.16
CA THR A 109 -1.09 0.20 -3.16
C THR A 109 -0.22 1.44 -2.86
N CYS A 110 -0.82 2.59 -2.65
CA CYS A 110 -0.12 3.82 -2.24
C CYS A 110 0.47 3.72 -0.82
N GLY A 111 -0.15 2.96 0.07
CA GLY A 111 0.41 2.68 1.39
C GLY A 111 1.74 1.92 1.32
N ALA A 112 2.01 1.20 0.22
CA ALA A 112 3.31 0.59 -0.02
C ALA A 112 4.41 1.64 -0.18
N GLY A 113 4.13 2.76 -0.87
CA GLY A 113 5.09 3.86 -1.00
C GLY A 113 5.38 4.55 0.34
N VAL A 114 4.34 4.77 1.16
CA VAL A 114 4.50 5.33 2.52
C VAL A 114 5.32 4.37 3.40
N ALA A 115 5.04 3.07 3.31
CA ALA A 115 5.77 2.04 4.06
C ALA A 115 7.25 1.95 3.65
N VAL A 116 7.56 2.06 2.36
CA VAL A 116 8.95 2.10 1.83
C VAL A 116 9.70 3.31 2.37
N GLU A 117 9.09 4.49 2.29
CA GLU A 117 9.72 5.73 2.78
C GLU A 117 9.96 5.67 4.30
N TYR A 118 8.96 5.17 5.05
CA TYR A 118 9.11 4.98 6.49
C TYR A 118 10.25 4.00 6.83
N ALA A 119 10.29 2.84 6.18
CA ALA A 119 11.32 1.83 6.41
C ALA A 119 12.73 2.33 6.07
N ALA A 120 12.86 3.20 5.06
CA ALA A 120 14.12 3.83 4.70
C ALA A 120 14.59 4.86 5.75
N ARG A 121 13.66 5.66 6.30
CA ARG A 121 13.96 6.69 7.31
C ARG A 121 14.17 6.11 8.72
N HIS A 122 13.49 5.01 9.02
CA HIS A 122 13.46 4.39 10.35
C HIS A 122 13.84 2.90 10.30
N PRO A 123 15.05 2.55 9.81
CA PRO A 123 15.46 1.15 9.59
C PRO A 123 15.46 0.32 10.88
N GLU A 124 15.61 0.94 12.06
CA GLU A 124 15.56 0.28 13.36
C GLU A 124 14.14 -0.03 13.83
N ARG A 125 13.12 0.56 13.20
CA ARG A 125 11.70 0.42 13.58
C ARG A 125 10.98 -0.68 12.80
N VAL A 126 11.46 -1.04 11.61
CA VAL A 126 10.80 -2.03 10.74
C VAL A 126 11.56 -3.35 10.77
N ARG A 127 10.94 -4.39 11.35
CA ARG A 127 11.50 -5.72 11.41
C ARG A 127 11.34 -6.46 10.09
N GLU A 128 10.16 -6.44 9.51
CA GLU A 128 9.83 -6.99 8.18
C GLU A 128 8.92 -6.00 7.42
N LEU A 129 9.14 -5.89 6.12
CA LEU A 129 8.33 -5.06 5.22
C LEU A 129 7.60 -5.92 4.20
N ILE A 130 6.27 -5.81 4.15
CA ILE A 130 5.41 -6.52 3.19
C ILE A 130 4.72 -5.49 2.30
N LEU A 131 4.90 -5.61 0.99
CA LEU A 131 4.37 -4.67 0.01
C LEU A 131 3.47 -5.41 -0.98
N PHE A 132 2.22 -4.98 -1.10
CA PHE A 132 1.25 -5.58 -2.01
C PHE A 132 0.75 -4.57 -3.04
N GLY A 133 0.82 -4.90 -4.34
CA GLY A 133 0.35 -4.05 -5.41
C GLY A 133 1.00 -2.66 -5.44
N GLY A 134 2.22 -2.54 -4.90
CA GLY A 134 2.94 -1.29 -4.78
C GLY A 134 3.67 -0.87 -6.07
N PHE A 135 4.10 0.38 -6.09
CA PHE A 135 4.83 0.98 -7.20
C PHE A 135 5.91 1.95 -6.69
N ALA A 136 6.98 2.10 -7.46
CA ALA A 136 8.08 3.01 -7.11
C ALA A 136 7.83 4.45 -7.61
N THR A 137 7.01 4.60 -8.66
CA THR A 137 6.66 5.89 -9.27
C THR A 137 5.24 5.88 -9.78
N SER A 138 4.56 7.02 -9.71
CA SER A 138 3.19 7.17 -10.17
C SER A 138 3.08 8.11 -11.38
N TYR A 139 1.86 8.39 -11.85
CA TYR A 139 1.52 9.08 -13.11
C TYR A 139 2.23 10.41 -13.33
N HIS A 140 2.30 11.27 -12.33
CA HIS A 140 2.91 12.60 -12.41
C HIS A 140 4.29 12.68 -11.74
N SER A 141 4.86 11.55 -11.39
CA SER A 141 6.21 11.50 -10.88
C SER A 141 7.19 12.12 -11.88
N THR A 142 8.19 12.83 -11.37
CA THR A 142 9.29 13.41 -12.19
C THR A 142 10.02 12.35 -13.02
N SER A 143 9.88 11.09 -12.66
CA SER A 143 10.45 9.94 -13.36
C SER A 143 9.50 9.28 -14.36
N CYS A 144 8.29 9.81 -14.57
CA CYS A 144 7.36 9.35 -15.61
C CYS A 144 7.56 10.17 -16.87
N PRO A 145 8.22 9.65 -17.92
CA PRO A 145 8.52 10.42 -19.13
C PRO A 145 7.36 10.46 -20.13
N ASP A 146 6.40 9.54 -20.01
CA ASP A 146 5.33 9.37 -21.00
C ASP A 146 4.18 10.38 -20.78
N PRO A 147 3.95 11.31 -21.73
CA PRO A 147 2.84 12.26 -21.66
C PRO A 147 1.46 11.60 -21.63
N ALA A 148 1.29 10.45 -22.28
CA ALA A 148 0.01 9.74 -22.30
C ALA A 148 -0.36 9.21 -20.91
N VAL A 149 0.61 8.65 -20.20
CA VAL A 149 0.44 8.18 -18.81
C VAL A 149 0.10 9.36 -17.88
N ARG A 150 0.76 10.52 -18.05
CA ARG A 150 0.43 11.72 -17.27
C ARG A 150 -1.00 12.18 -17.52
N ARG A 151 -1.41 12.23 -18.80
CA ARG A 151 -2.77 12.62 -19.18
C ARG A 151 -3.82 11.68 -18.59
N GLU A 152 -3.55 10.38 -18.51
CA GLU A 152 -4.44 9.44 -17.85
C GLU A 152 -4.64 9.81 -16.37
N GLY A 153 -3.58 10.14 -15.65
CA GLY A 153 -3.67 10.65 -14.28
C GLY A 153 -4.51 11.91 -14.15
N ASP A 154 -4.32 12.89 -15.05
CA ASP A 154 -5.12 14.13 -15.08
C ASP A 154 -6.61 13.82 -15.25
N LEU A 155 -6.95 12.94 -16.20
CA LEU A 155 -8.33 12.53 -16.44
C LEU A 155 -8.97 11.85 -15.22
N MET A 156 -8.22 11.04 -14.47
CA MET A 156 -8.72 10.40 -13.26
C MET A 156 -8.99 11.43 -12.14
N VAL A 157 -8.15 12.46 -12.03
CA VAL A 157 -8.37 13.58 -11.08
C VAL A 157 -9.61 14.37 -11.45
N GLU A 158 -9.79 14.72 -12.74
CA GLU A 158 -10.97 15.41 -13.24
C GLU A 158 -12.24 14.58 -13.02
N LEU A 159 -12.21 13.30 -13.31
CA LEU A 159 -13.32 12.36 -13.06
C LEU A 159 -13.73 12.36 -11.59
N ALA A 160 -12.75 12.31 -10.67
CA ALA A 160 -13.04 12.39 -9.25
C ALA A 160 -13.64 13.74 -8.85
N ALA A 161 -13.13 14.85 -9.38
CA ALA A 161 -13.64 16.19 -9.09
C ALA A 161 -15.11 16.35 -9.46
N VAL A 162 -15.52 15.80 -10.61
CA VAL A 162 -16.89 15.92 -11.13
C VAL A 162 -17.83 14.90 -10.52
N GLY A 163 -17.35 13.68 -10.27
CA GLY A 163 -18.22 12.52 -10.05
C GLY A 163 -18.18 11.91 -8.66
N TRP A 164 -17.17 12.17 -7.82
CA TRP A 164 -17.02 11.47 -6.55
C TRP A 164 -18.21 11.66 -5.59
N GLY A 165 -18.71 12.87 -5.49
CA GLY A 165 -19.88 13.21 -4.68
C GLY A 165 -21.24 12.96 -5.35
N ASN A 166 -21.25 12.49 -6.61
CA ASN A 166 -22.48 12.29 -7.36
C ASN A 166 -23.30 11.12 -6.78
N SER A 167 -24.63 11.24 -6.79
CA SER A 167 -25.54 10.16 -6.38
C SER A 167 -25.45 8.94 -7.31
N SER A 168 -25.20 9.15 -8.61
CA SER A 168 -24.95 8.07 -9.55
C SER A 168 -23.61 7.40 -9.27
N PRO A 169 -23.55 6.06 -9.23
CA PRO A 169 -22.29 5.32 -9.04
C PRO A 169 -21.38 5.35 -10.28
N ALA A 170 -21.87 5.79 -11.44
CA ALA A 170 -21.19 5.65 -12.74
C ALA A 170 -19.74 6.18 -12.73
N PHE A 171 -19.50 7.32 -12.10
CA PHE A 171 -18.16 7.90 -12.02
C PHE A 171 -17.21 7.08 -11.12
N ARG A 172 -17.72 6.54 -10.01
CA ARG A 172 -16.91 5.72 -9.09
C ARG A 172 -16.70 4.32 -9.63
N GLN A 173 -17.59 3.83 -10.49
CA GLN A 173 -17.44 2.54 -11.17
C GLN A 173 -16.21 2.50 -12.08
N VAL A 174 -15.77 3.62 -12.62
CA VAL A 174 -14.52 3.68 -13.41
C VAL A 174 -13.33 3.27 -12.53
N PHE A 175 -13.27 3.77 -11.29
CA PHE A 175 -12.25 3.35 -10.33
C PHE A 175 -12.45 1.89 -9.93
N ALA A 176 -13.68 1.51 -9.59
CA ALA A 176 -14.00 0.14 -9.20
C ALA A 176 -13.62 -0.88 -10.28
N ALA A 177 -13.89 -0.59 -11.56
CA ALA A 177 -13.55 -1.47 -12.67
C ALA A 177 -12.04 -1.66 -12.86
N ARG A 178 -11.22 -0.73 -12.43
CA ARG A 178 -9.75 -0.86 -12.46
C ARG A 178 -9.21 -1.59 -11.23
N PHE A 179 -9.78 -1.33 -10.06
CA PHE A 179 -9.36 -1.99 -8.83
C PHE A 179 -9.83 -3.44 -8.76
N LEU A 180 -11.04 -3.71 -9.23
CA LEU A 180 -11.78 -4.94 -9.01
C LEU A 180 -12.51 -5.37 -10.29
N PRO A 181 -11.78 -5.65 -11.40
CA PRO A 181 -12.38 -6.00 -12.69
C PRO A 181 -13.23 -7.28 -12.63
N ASP A 182 -12.89 -8.21 -11.76
CA ASP A 182 -13.55 -9.51 -11.62
C ASP A 182 -14.52 -9.57 -10.43
N ALA A 183 -14.83 -8.41 -9.81
CA ALA A 183 -15.76 -8.35 -8.68
C ALA A 183 -17.21 -8.63 -9.09
N THR A 184 -17.94 -9.25 -8.19
CA THR A 184 -19.39 -9.41 -8.30
C THR A 184 -20.12 -8.06 -8.15
N PRO A 185 -21.38 -7.95 -8.60
CA PRO A 185 -22.17 -6.73 -8.41
C PRO A 185 -22.29 -6.31 -6.93
N ALA A 186 -22.36 -7.26 -6.00
CA ALA A 186 -22.45 -6.98 -4.56
C ALA A 186 -21.13 -6.39 -4.02
N GLU A 187 -19.98 -6.91 -4.47
CA GLU A 187 -18.66 -6.40 -4.12
C GLU A 187 -18.42 -5.00 -4.68
N TRP A 188 -18.85 -4.75 -5.93
CA TRP A 188 -18.83 -3.40 -6.50
C TRP A 188 -19.70 -2.43 -5.73
N GLN A 189 -20.89 -2.83 -5.29
CA GLN A 189 -21.74 -1.99 -4.45
C GLN A 189 -21.05 -1.68 -3.11
N ALA A 190 -20.48 -2.68 -2.44
CA ALA A 190 -19.76 -2.48 -1.19
C ALA A 190 -18.55 -1.53 -1.37
N PHE A 191 -17.83 -1.65 -2.49
CA PHE A 191 -16.73 -0.75 -2.81
C PHE A 191 -17.21 0.67 -3.11
N ASP A 192 -18.33 0.86 -3.81
CA ASP A 192 -18.95 2.17 -4.03
C ASP A 192 -19.37 2.83 -2.69
N GLU A 193 -19.97 2.06 -1.79
CA GLU A 193 -20.32 2.54 -0.45
C GLU A 193 -19.09 2.94 0.36
N LEU A 194 -18.01 2.16 0.31
CA LEU A 194 -16.74 2.50 0.94
C LEU A 194 -16.21 3.83 0.40
N GLN A 195 -16.15 4.00 -0.91
CA GLN A 195 -15.69 5.23 -1.57
C GLN A 195 -16.48 6.46 -1.07
N ARG A 196 -17.81 6.38 -1.05
CA ARG A 196 -18.69 7.48 -0.61
C ARG A 196 -18.51 7.84 0.85
N ASN A 197 -18.30 6.85 1.71
CA ASN A 197 -18.21 7.05 3.15
C ASN A 197 -16.82 7.45 3.62
N THR A 198 -15.79 7.13 2.84
CA THR A 198 -14.39 7.36 3.25
C THR A 198 -13.97 8.82 3.09
N ALA A 199 -14.19 9.44 1.94
CA ALA A 199 -13.65 10.76 1.63
C ALA A 199 -14.64 11.67 0.89
N THR A 200 -14.53 12.99 1.12
CA THR A 200 -15.24 14.00 0.32
C THR A 200 -14.61 14.17 -1.05
N PRO A 201 -15.32 14.74 -2.04
CA PRO A 201 -14.74 15.02 -3.37
C PRO A 201 -13.44 15.83 -3.32
N ASP A 202 -13.39 16.88 -2.49
CA ASP A 202 -12.19 17.71 -2.33
C ASP A 202 -11.00 16.91 -1.80
N VAL A 203 -11.22 16.14 -0.73
CA VAL A 203 -10.18 15.27 -0.15
C VAL A 203 -9.70 14.25 -1.18
N THR A 204 -10.62 13.64 -1.93
CA THR A 204 -10.29 12.65 -2.96
C THR A 204 -9.41 13.23 -4.05
N VAL A 205 -9.74 14.43 -4.56
CA VAL A 205 -8.95 15.11 -5.59
C VAL A 205 -7.53 15.42 -5.08
N ARG A 206 -7.43 15.98 -3.88
CA ARG A 206 -6.13 16.30 -3.27
C ARG A 206 -5.31 15.05 -3.02
N TYR A 207 -5.95 13.98 -2.57
CA TYR A 207 -5.33 12.68 -2.36
C TYR A 207 -4.77 12.09 -3.65
N LEU A 208 -5.57 12.07 -4.72
CA LEU A 208 -5.12 11.58 -6.03
C LEU A 208 -3.94 12.38 -6.59
N ARG A 209 -3.95 13.71 -6.43
CA ARG A 209 -2.82 14.55 -6.86
C ARG A 209 -1.54 14.19 -6.12
N THR A 210 -1.60 14.00 -4.81
CA THR A 210 -0.46 13.55 -4.00
C THR A 210 0.01 12.16 -4.41
N LEU A 211 -0.92 11.21 -4.51
CA LEU A 211 -0.66 9.85 -4.95
C LEU A 211 0.04 9.80 -6.31
N TYR A 212 -0.45 10.58 -7.27
CA TYR A 212 0.08 10.58 -8.63
C TYR A 212 1.46 11.26 -8.74
N GLY A 213 1.81 12.10 -7.78
CA GLY A 213 3.15 12.68 -7.64
C GLY A 213 4.19 11.76 -6.98
N MET A 214 3.79 10.63 -6.42
CA MET A 214 4.69 9.77 -5.63
C MET A 214 5.88 9.27 -6.43
N ASN A 215 7.06 9.30 -5.76
CA ASN A 215 8.32 8.75 -6.26
C ASN A 215 9.18 8.30 -5.06
N VAL A 216 9.23 7.00 -4.83
CA VAL A 216 9.97 6.39 -3.70
C VAL A 216 11.20 5.59 -4.15
N LYS A 217 11.72 5.83 -5.37
CA LYS A 217 12.88 5.10 -5.89
C LYS A 217 14.12 5.20 -4.99
N GLN A 218 14.39 6.41 -4.49
CA GLN A 218 15.56 6.63 -3.64
C GLN A 218 15.41 5.94 -2.30
N ALA A 219 14.24 6.06 -1.68
CA ALA A 219 13.92 5.39 -0.43
C ALA A 219 13.97 3.86 -0.58
N ALA A 220 13.42 3.30 -1.67
CA ALA A 220 13.45 1.86 -1.95
C ALA A 220 14.88 1.30 -1.94
N ALA A 221 15.85 2.02 -2.51
CA ALA A 221 17.26 1.61 -2.49
C ALA A 221 17.93 1.70 -1.09
N GLN A 222 17.29 2.37 -0.13
CA GLN A 222 17.79 2.54 1.24
C GLN A 222 17.13 1.61 2.26
N VAL A 223 16.10 0.86 1.88
CA VAL A 223 15.45 -0.13 2.75
C VAL A 223 16.46 -1.19 3.18
N ARG A 224 16.52 -1.49 4.48
CA ARG A 224 17.47 -2.44 5.07
C ARG A 224 16.84 -3.68 5.66
N CYS A 225 15.55 -3.63 5.99
CA CYS A 225 14.84 -4.78 6.56
C CYS A 225 14.49 -5.81 5.48
N PRO A 226 14.33 -7.10 5.85
CA PRO A 226 13.77 -8.11 4.98
C PRO A 226 12.46 -7.62 4.35
N THR A 227 12.33 -7.77 3.03
CA THR A 227 11.19 -7.25 2.29
C THR A 227 10.57 -8.30 1.38
N LEU A 228 9.24 -8.42 1.46
CA LEU A 228 8.41 -9.25 0.60
C LEU A 228 7.55 -8.34 -0.28
N VAL A 229 7.66 -8.49 -1.60
CA VAL A 229 6.83 -7.77 -2.57
C VAL A 229 5.94 -8.77 -3.29
N LEU A 230 4.61 -8.55 -3.23
CA LEU A 230 3.62 -9.39 -3.88
C LEU A 230 2.83 -8.54 -4.88
N HIS A 231 2.54 -9.09 -6.07
CA HIS A 231 1.84 -8.34 -7.09
C HIS A 231 1.01 -9.25 -8.00
N PRO A 232 -0.29 -8.94 -8.26
CA PRO A 232 -1.10 -9.68 -9.22
C PRO A 232 -0.54 -9.51 -10.64
N LYS A 233 -0.46 -10.60 -11.43
CA LYS A 233 0.14 -10.59 -12.78
C LYS A 233 -0.63 -9.73 -13.77
N ASP A 234 -1.95 -9.77 -13.70
CA ASP A 234 -2.83 -9.08 -14.63
C ASP A 234 -3.54 -7.89 -13.97
N ASP A 235 -2.90 -7.28 -12.97
CA ASP A 235 -3.39 -6.12 -12.24
C ASP A 235 -3.76 -4.98 -13.19
N GLN A 236 -5.05 -4.57 -13.15
CA GLN A 236 -5.60 -3.55 -14.03
C GLN A 236 -5.43 -2.12 -13.49
N MET A 237 -5.02 -1.97 -12.22
CA MET A 237 -4.80 -0.68 -11.60
C MET A 237 -3.33 -0.27 -11.60
N VAL A 238 -2.46 -1.16 -11.15
CA VAL A 238 -1.00 -0.96 -11.12
C VAL A 238 -0.34 -2.05 -11.96
N PRO A 239 0.25 -1.71 -13.10
CA PRO A 239 0.88 -2.69 -13.98
C PRO A 239 1.90 -3.56 -13.24
N PHE A 240 1.90 -4.86 -13.50
CA PHE A 240 2.79 -5.86 -12.89
C PHE A 240 4.28 -5.45 -12.89
N GLU A 241 4.71 -4.79 -13.96
CA GLU A 241 6.06 -4.28 -14.09
C GLU A 241 6.45 -3.26 -13.01
N GLN A 242 5.47 -2.53 -12.46
CA GLN A 242 5.72 -1.61 -11.34
C GLN A 242 6.11 -2.37 -10.06
N GLY A 243 5.45 -3.50 -9.78
CA GLY A 243 5.81 -4.38 -8.65
C GLY A 243 7.20 -4.99 -8.82
N ARG A 244 7.50 -5.49 -10.02
CA ARG A 244 8.85 -6.00 -10.36
C ARG A 244 9.91 -4.91 -10.17
N ARG A 245 9.64 -3.71 -10.68
CA ARG A 245 10.54 -2.57 -10.56
C ARG A 245 10.74 -2.18 -9.09
N LEU A 246 9.68 -2.11 -8.30
CA LEU A 246 9.78 -1.84 -6.86
C LEU A 246 10.67 -2.87 -6.17
N ALA A 247 10.43 -4.16 -6.42
CA ALA A 247 11.24 -5.24 -5.85
C ALA A 247 12.71 -5.16 -6.27
N SER A 248 13.01 -4.81 -7.53
CA SER A 248 14.38 -4.69 -8.02
C SER A 248 15.16 -3.52 -7.40
N LEU A 249 14.47 -2.49 -6.91
CA LEU A 249 15.07 -1.34 -6.24
C LEU A 249 15.43 -1.62 -4.78
N ILE A 250 14.69 -2.52 -4.12
CA ILE A 250 14.88 -2.83 -2.70
C ILE A 250 15.95 -3.94 -2.56
N PRO A 251 17.07 -3.69 -1.86
CA PRO A 251 18.11 -4.69 -1.69
C PRO A 251 17.58 -5.97 -1.02
N GLY A 252 17.81 -7.12 -1.66
CA GLY A 252 17.40 -8.42 -1.10
C GLY A 252 15.90 -8.68 -1.03
N ALA A 253 15.07 -7.86 -1.65
CA ALA A 253 13.63 -8.09 -1.66
C ALA A 253 13.27 -9.39 -2.39
N ARG A 254 12.38 -10.17 -1.77
CA ARG A 254 11.73 -11.33 -2.39
C ARG A 254 10.51 -10.86 -3.17
N PHE A 255 10.40 -11.23 -4.45
CA PHE A 255 9.25 -10.93 -5.29
C PHE A 255 8.39 -12.16 -5.53
N VAL A 256 7.08 -12.05 -5.32
CA VAL A 256 6.11 -13.12 -5.51
C VAL A 256 5.00 -12.66 -6.47
N PRO A 257 4.97 -13.17 -7.71
CA PRO A 257 3.85 -12.95 -8.61
C PRO A 257 2.63 -13.75 -8.13
N LEU A 258 1.45 -13.13 -8.21
CA LEU A 258 0.17 -13.74 -7.84
C LEU A 258 -0.71 -13.87 -9.09
N GLU A 259 -1.46 -14.97 -9.19
CA GLU A 259 -2.43 -15.15 -10.27
C GLU A 259 -3.69 -14.37 -9.97
N GLY A 260 -4.07 -13.43 -10.83
CA GLY A 260 -5.29 -12.62 -10.66
C GLY A 260 -5.23 -11.28 -11.37
N ARG A 261 -6.41 -10.68 -11.55
CA ARG A 261 -6.62 -9.39 -12.21
C ARG A 261 -7.04 -8.29 -11.25
N ASN A 262 -7.68 -8.67 -10.13
CA ASN A 262 -8.07 -7.71 -9.11
C ASN A 262 -6.82 -7.14 -8.45
N HIS A 263 -6.76 -5.81 -8.39
CA HIS A 263 -5.66 -5.11 -7.70
C HIS A 263 -5.63 -5.45 -6.20
N ILE A 264 -6.78 -5.67 -5.60
CA ILE A 264 -6.93 -6.17 -4.23
C ILE A 264 -7.76 -7.45 -4.31
N PRO A 265 -7.16 -8.64 -4.08
CA PRO A 265 -7.86 -9.91 -4.23
C PRO A 265 -8.86 -10.12 -3.09
N PHE A 266 -10.01 -10.67 -3.44
CA PHE A 266 -11.00 -11.12 -2.47
C PHE A 266 -10.60 -12.44 -1.80
N PRO A 267 -11.13 -12.73 -0.59
CA PRO A 267 -10.81 -13.96 0.16
C PRO A 267 -11.10 -15.28 -0.58
N HIS A 268 -11.97 -15.25 -1.57
CA HIS A 268 -12.30 -16.44 -2.38
C HIS A 268 -11.37 -16.63 -3.61
N GLU A 269 -10.43 -15.71 -3.84
CA GLU A 269 -9.52 -15.79 -4.99
C GLU A 269 -8.22 -16.54 -4.64
N PRO A 270 -7.63 -17.28 -5.61
CA PRO A 270 -6.33 -17.93 -5.41
C PRO A 270 -5.20 -16.97 -5.03
N ALA A 271 -5.27 -15.73 -5.52
CA ALA A 271 -4.31 -14.67 -5.18
C ALA A 271 -4.32 -14.36 -3.66
N TRP A 272 -5.50 -14.40 -3.02
CA TRP A 272 -5.62 -14.20 -1.58
C TRP A 272 -4.95 -15.33 -0.79
N GLU A 273 -5.24 -16.59 -1.14
CA GLU A 273 -4.61 -17.74 -0.47
C GLU A 273 -3.08 -17.69 -0.57
N ALA A 274 -2.58 -17.34 -1.75
CA ALA A 274 -1.14 -17.19 -1.98
C ALA A 274 -0.57 -16.01 -1.16
N PHE A 275 -1.25 -14.85 -1.13
CA PHE A 275 -0.85 -13.70 -0.32
C PHE A 275 -0.76 -14.07 1.17
N VAL A 276 -1.78 -14.70 1.73
CA VAL A 276 -1.81 -15.09 3.14
C VAL A 276 -0.70 -16.08 3.45
N ARG A 277 -0.55 -17.13 2.63
CA ARG A 277 0.49 -18.16 2.80
C ARG A 277 1.90 -17.54 2.80
N GLU A 278 2.21 -16.72 1.78
CA GLU A 278 3.53 -16.11 1.63
C GLU A 278 3.84 -15.10 2.75
N THR A 279 2.82 -14.31 3.13
CA THR A 279 2.96 -13.32 4.22
C THR A 279 3.15 -14.01 5.57
N ARG A 280 2.38 -15.06 5.88
CA ARG A 280 2.56 -15.83 7.12
C ARG A 280 3.92 -16.52 7.17
N ALA A 281 4.34 -17.16 6.09
CA ALA A 281 5.66 -17.77 6.00
C ALA A 281 6.78 -16.75 6.22
N PHE A 282 6.61 -15.53 5.71
CA PHE A 282 7.57 -14.46 5.87
C PHE A 282 7.63 -13.90 7.30
N LEU A 283 6.48 -13.71 7.95
CA LEU A 283 6.37 -13.19 9.32
C LEU A 283 6.81 -14.23 10.40
N HIS A 284 6.67 -15.52 10.13
CA HIS A 284 6.99 -16.61 11.08
C HIS A 284 8.30 -17.34 10.77
N GLY A 285 8.97 -16.96 9.67
CA GLY A 285 10.28 -17.49 9.31
C GLY A 285 11.35 -17.10 10.36
N PRO A 286 12.49 -17.81 10.42
CA PRO A 286 13.60 -17.37 11.24
C PRO A 286 13.98 -15.93 10.81
N PRO A 287 14.36 -15.05 11.75
CA PRO A 287 14.85 -13.75 11.40
C PRO A 287 15.97 -13.94 10.37
N ALA A 288 15.86 -13.28 9.23
CA ALA A 288 16.91 -13.33 8.22
C ALA A 288 18.21 -12.90 8.92
N SER A 289 19.17 -13.81 9.08
CA SER A 289 20.47 -13.44 9.59
C SER A 289 21.03 -12.41 8.61
N SER A 290 21.50 -11.29 9.11
CA SER A 290 22.07 -10.20 8.32
C SER A 290 23.28 -10.64 7.45
N ASP A 291 23.70 -11.89 7.60
CA ASP A 291 24.86 -12.50 6.92
C ASP A 291 24.49 -13.60 5.90
N ALA A 292 23.19 -13.87 5.66
CA ALA A 292 22.84 -14.80 4.59
C ALA A 292 22.85 -14.06 3.24
N PRO A 293 23.65 -14.48 2.25
CA PRO A 293 23.55 -13.92 0.92
C PRO A 293 22.14 -14.21 0.40
N ALA A 294 21.43 -13.16 -0.03
CA ALA A 294 20.13 -13.30 -0.65
C ALA A 294 20.19 -14.34 -1.78
N PRO A 295 19.26 -15.28 -1.91
CA PRO A 295 19.20 -16.18 -3.04
C PRO A 295 18.81 -15.35 -4.26
N SER A 296 19.75 -14.60 -4.84
CA SER A 296 19.55 -13.92 -6.11
C SER A 296 19.92 -14.93 -7.19
N HIS A 297 18.93 -15.37 -7.97
CA HIS A 297 19.19 -16.06 -9.24
C HIS A 297 19.84 -15.11 -10.26
N LEU A 298 20.11 -13.87 -9.88
CA LEU A 298 20.77 -12.87 -10.69
C LEU A 298 22.20 -12.69 -10.22
N THR A 299 23.13 -12.66 -11.17
CA THR A 299 24.50 -12.26 -10.90
C THR A 299 24.58 -10.80 -10.46
N ALA A 300 25.64 -10.41 -9.76
CA ALA A 300 25.86 -9.01 -9.36
C ALA A 300 25.73 -8.04 -10.54
N ARG A 301 26.19 -8.44 -11.73
CA ARG A 301 26.09 -7.64 -12.97
C ARG A 301 24.66 -7.55 -13.46
N GLN A 302 23.88 -8.63 -13.43
CA GLN A 302 22.47 -8.59 -13.79
C GLN A 302 21.65 -7.73 -12.84
N SER A 303 21.92 -7.79 -11.54
CA SER A 303 21.29 -6.94 -10.53
C SER A 303 21.60 -5.46 -10.75
N GLU A 304 22.85 -5.14 -11.13
CA GLU A 304 23.27 -3.78 -11.45
C GLU A 304 22.59 -3.26 -12.74
N VAL A 305 22.52 -4.07 -13.78
CA VAL A 305 21.79 -3.73 -15.02
C VAL A 305 20.33 -3.41 -14.70
N LEU A 306 19.66 -4.28 -13.96
CA LEU A 306 18.24 -4.08 -13.59
C LEU A 306 18.05 -2.82 -12.74
N ARG A 307 18.97 -2.54 -11.81
CA ARG A 307 18.93 -1.33 -11.01
C ARG A 307 19.00 -0.08 -11.89
N ARG A 308 19.92 -0.04 -12.85
CA ARG A 308 20.08 1.09 -13.79
C ARG A 308 18.88 1.28 -14.70
N ILE A 309 18.31 0.19 -15.20
CA ILE A 309 17.04 0.21 -15.94
C ILE A 309 15.92 0.81 -15.06
N ALA A 310 15.82 0.38 -13.79
CA ALA A 310 14.86 0.88 -12.84
C ALA A 310 15.02 2.39 -12.54
N PHE A 311 16.24 2.92 -12.61
CA PHE A 311 16.50 4.36 -12.52
C PHE A 311 16.20 5.13 -13.82
N GLY A 312 15.84 4.44 -14.91
CA GLY A 312 15.49 5.04 -16.19
C GLY A 312 16.68 5.38 -17.06
N GLU A 313 17.83 4.74 -16.82
CA GLU A 313 19.01 4.89 -17.68
C GLU A 313 18.77 4.20 -19.03
N SER A 314 19.22 4.82 -20.12
CA SER A 314 19.18 4.22 -21.45
C SER A 314 20.21 3.11 -21.62
N ASP A 315 20.00 2.19 -22.57
CA ASP A 315 20.93 1.11 -22.87
C ASP A 315 22.38 1.60 -23.11
N LYS A 316 22.52 2.77 -23.75
CA LYS A 316 23.83 3.39 -24.00
C LYS A 316 24.51 3.87 -22.72
N GLN A 317 23.74 4.40 -21.77
CA GLN A 317 24.26 4.81 -20.46
C GLN A 317 24.62 3.60 -19.60
N ILE A 318 23.80 2.55 -19.64
CA ILE A 318 24.07 1.29 -18.95
C ILE A 318 25.33 0.62 -19.50
N ALA A 319 25.46 0.55 -20.83
CA ALA A 319 26.63 -0.05 -21.48
C ALA A 319 27.93 0.72 -21.19
N ALA A 320 27.87 2.03 -21.02
CA ALA A 320 29.05 2.85 -20.71
C ALA A 320 29.51 2.73 -19.24
N ALA A 321 28.64 2.26 -18.34
CA ALA A 321 28.87 2.21 -16.90
C ALA A 321 29.19 0.78 -16.39
N LEU A 322 29.09 -0.23 -17.22
CA LEU A 322 29.36 -1.65 -16.95
C LEU A 322 30.64 -2.14 -17.60
#